data_ddb3eaaacbb92bc6ffa562dd021af9c5
#
_entry.id   ddb3eaaacbb92bc6ffa562dd021af9c5
#
_cell.length_a   1.000
_cell.length_b   1.000
_cell.length_c   1.000
_cell.angle_alpha   90.00
_cell.angle_beta   90.00
_cell.angle_gamma   90.00
#
_symmetry.space_group_name_H-M   'P 1'
#
loop_
_entity.id
_entity.type
_entity.pdbx_description
1 polymer ?
#
loop_
_entity_poly.entity_id
_entity_poly.type
_entity_poly.pdbx_seq_one_letter_code
_entity_poly.pdbx_strand_id
1 'polypeptide(L)'
;MENPRPFYDLARDVFPAILRPTDTHKFFTLLNNKGILKRVYTQNIDTLESLAGLPPEKLVEAHGSFRESHCLSCKEMFDMKYMKEAIFDVESNDGIPKCNKCRSNIKPDVVLFGEALPERFWACMRRDFEECDCLLIFGTSLAVSPFNALPCKVPKVELRFYL
;
A
#
# COMPACT_ATOMS: atom_id res chain seq x y z
N MET A 1 11.82 -16.25 1.45
CA MET A 1 10.49 -16.84 1.13
C MET A 1 10.78 -18.26 0.65
N GLU A 2 10.57 -19.26 1.52
CA GLU A 2 10.88 -20.66 1.20
C GLU A 2 9.93 -21.23 0.15
N ASN A 3 8.64 -20.95 0.26
CA ASN A 3 7.65 -21.30 -0.77
C ASN A 3 6.87 -20.03 -1.17
N PRO A 4 7.13 -19.46 -2.36
CA PRO A 4 6.46 -18.23 -2.80
C PRO A 4 5.07 -18.47 -3.39
N ARG A 5 4.71 -19.71 -3.76
CA ARG A 5 3.47 -20.03 -4.50
C ARG A 5 2.19 -19.55 -3.81
N PRO A 6 1.95 -19.79 -2.50
CA PRO A 6 0.73 -19.32 -1.85
C PRO A 6 0.55 -17.80 -1.88
N PHE A 7 1.66 -17.06 -1.85
CA PHE A 7 1.63 -15.60 -1.96
C PHE A 7 1.17 -15.16 -3.37
N TYR A 8 1.70 -15.76 -4.43
CA TYR A 8 1.33 -15.38 -5.80
C TYR A 8 -0.06 -15.89 -6.20
N ASP A 9 -0.51 -17.00 -5.62
CA ASP A 9 -1.91 -17.47 -5.77
C ASP A 9 -2.87 -16.41 -5.21
N LEU A 10 -2.64 -15.94 -3.99
CA LEU A 10 -3.41 -14.84 -3.39
C LEU A 10 -3.25 -13.53 -4.18
N ALA A 11 -2.03 -13.22 -4.65
CA ALA A 11 -1.77 -12.00 -5.41
C ALA A 11 -2.59 -11.91 -6.69
N ARG A 12 -2.89 -13.03 -7.36
CA ARG A 12 -3.78 -13.06 -8.53
C ARG A 12 -5.20 -12.58 -8.19
N ASP A 13 -5.72 -12.99 -7.04
CA ASP A 13 -7.09 -12.65 -6.63
C ASP A 13 -7.24 -11.17 -6.24
N VAL A 14 -6.18 -10.59 -5.68
CA VAL A 14 -6.20 -9.20 -5.15
C VAL A 14 -5.44 -8.20 -6.03
N PHE A 15 -5.06 -8.58 -7.24
CA PHE A 15 -4.22 -7.74 -8.10
C PHE A 15 -4.93 -6.44 -8.49
N PRO A 16 -4.32 -5.26 -8.31
CA PRO A 16 -4.98 -3.95 -8.45
C PRO A 16 -5.65 -3.69 -9.80
N ALA A 17 -5.15 -4.29 -10.87
CA ALA A 17 -5.63 -4.04 -12.24
C ALA A 17 -7.09 -4.46 -12.52
N ILE A 18 -7.75 -5.15 -11.58
CA ILE A 18 -9.16 -5.55 -11.68
C ILE A 18 -10.08 -4.69 -10.80
N LEU A 19 -9.53 -3.89 -9.92
CA LEU A 19 -10.28 -3.06 -8.98
C LEU A 19 -10.49 -1.65 -9.50
N ARG A 20 -11.53 -0.96 -9.00
CA ARG A 20 -11.83 0.43 -9.33
C ARG A 20 -11.99 1.25 -8.05
N PRO A 21 -11.53 2.52 -8.05
CA PRO A 21 -11.75 3.42 -6.93
C PRO A 21 -13.23 3.58 -6.58
N THR A 22 -13.54 3.48 -5.30
CA THR A 22 -14.86 3.76 -4.74
C THR A 22 -15.05 5.25 -4.48
N ASP A 23 -16.25 5.65 -4.06
CA ASP A 23 -16.52 7.05 -3.69
C ASP A 23 -15.71 7.50 -2.47
N THR A 24 -15.35 6.59 -1.56
CA THR A 24 -14.41 6.89 -0.45
C THR A 24 -13.04 7.33 -0.97
N HIS A 25 -12.48 6.63 -1.96
CA HIS A 25 -11.19 7.02 -2.56
C HIS A 25 -11.27 8.38 -3.26
N LYS A 26 -12.37 8.64 -3.98
CA LYS A 26 -12.64 9.94 -4.62
C LYS A 26 -12.83 11.06 -3.58
N PHE A 27 -13.41 10.75 -2.43
CA PHE A 27 -13.56 11.69 -1.33
C PHE A 27 -12.20 12.17 -0.79
N PHE A 28 -11.21 11.31 -0.67
CA PHE A 28 -9.84 11.72 -0.30
C PHE A 28 -9.25 12.70 -1.30
N THR A 29 -9.44 12.44 -2.59
CA THR A 29 -8.99 13.36 -3.67
C THR A 29 -9.76 14.70 -3.59
N LEU A 30 -11.04 14.67 -3.28
CA LEU A 30 -11.83 15.90 -3.08
C LEU A 30 -11.29 16.73 -1.90
N LEU A 31 -10.99 16.12 -0.76
CA LEU A 31 -10.39 16.79 0.39
C LEU A 31 -9.03 17.43 0.05
N ASN A 32 -8.22 16.71 -0.73
CA ASN A 32 -6.96 17.23 -1.23
C ASN A 32 -7.16 18.45 -2.14
N ASN A 33 -8.07 18.37 -3.09
CA ASN A 33 -8.36 19.47 -4.01
C ASN A 33 -8.92 20.72 -3.31
N LYS A 34 -9.55 20.53 -2.16
CA LYS A 34 -10.00 21.64 -1.28
C LYS A 34 -8.88 22.18 -0.39
N GLY A 35 -7.69 21.60 -0.42
CA GLY A 35 -6.54 22.05 0.37
C GLY A 35 -6.63 21.73 1.88
N ILE A 36 -7.56 20.86 2.30
CA ILE A 36 -7.80 20.53 3.71
C ILE A 36 -7.28 19.15 4.10
N LEU A 37 -6.77 18.37 3.16
CA LEU A 37 -6.17 17.06 3.44
C LEU A 37 -4.70 17.22 3.85
N LYS A 38 -4.37 16.79 5.06
CA LYS A 38 -2.98 16.63 5.47
C LYS A 38 -2.36 15.44 4.74
N ARG A 39 -2.89 14.23 4.98
CA ARG A 39 -2.41 12.98 4.37
C ARG A 39 -3.41 11.84 4.56
N VAL A 40 -3.38 10.88 3.65
CA VAL A 40 -4.02 9.57 3.81
C VAL A 40 -2.96 8.55 4.22
N TYR A 41 -3.27 7.76 5.24
CA TYR A 41 -2.52 6.58 5.65
C TYR A 41 -3.39 5.36 5.36
N THR A 42 -2.94 4.47 4.47
CA THR A 42 -3.69 3.28 4.11
C THR A 42 -2.97 2.00 4.53
N GLN A 43 -3.75 0.99 4.94
CA GLN A 43 -3.27 -0.38 5.15
C GLN A 43 -3.48 -1.24 3.89
N ASN A 44 -4.23 -0.73 2.92
CA ASN A 44 -4.49 -1.42 1.67
C ASN A 44 -3.26 -1.39 0.76
N ILE A 45 -3.17 -2.39 -0.11
CA ILE A 45 -2.07 -2.56 -1.07
C ILE A 45 -2.54 -2.46 -2.52
N ASP A 46 -3.82 -2.13 -2.72
CA ASP A 46 -4.53 -2.13 -4.00
C ASP A 46 -4.30 -0.89 -4.87
N THR A 47 -3.60 0.13 -4.34
CA THR A 47 -3.27 1.40 -5.02
C THR A 47 -4.48 2.26 -5.43
N LEU A 48 -5.68 1.99 -4.90
CA LEU A 48 -6.91 2.65 -5.33
C LEU A 48 -6.95 4.14 -5.01
N GLU A 49 -6.30 4.59 -3.94
CA GLU A 49 -6.15 6.01 -3.62
C GLU A 49 -5.41 6.76 -4.74
N SER A 50 -4.32 6.17 -5.25
CA SER A 50 -3.56 6.74 -6.38
C SER A 50 -4.36 6.72 -7.68
N LEU A 51 -5.08 5.63 -7.95
CA LEU A 51 -5.96 5.53 -9.12
C LEU A 51 -7.13 6.52 -9.06
N ALA A 52 -7.56 6.91 -7.86
CA ALA A 52 -8.55 7.97 -7.65
C ALA A 52 -7.99 9.39 -7.87
N GLY A 53 -6.68 9.53 -8.12
CA GLY A 53 -6.02 10.81 -8.38
C GLY A 53 -5.41 11.47 -7.14
N LEU A 54 -5.24 10.75 -6.04
CA LEU A 54 -4.55 11.28 -4.87
C LEU A 54 -3.03 11.36 -5.16
N PRO A 55 -2.38 12.54 -4.97
CA PRO A 55 -0.96 12.70 -5.25
C PRO A 55 -0.08 11.85 -4.31
N PRO A 56 1.06 11.33 -4.78
CA PRO A 56 1.94 10.46 -3.97
C PRO A 56 2.42 11.09 -2.67
N GLU A 57 2.66 12.42 -2.66
CA GLU A 57 3.06 13.14 -1.45
C GLU A 57 1.96 13.18 -0.38
N LYS A 58 0.70 12.99 -0.76
CA LYS A 58 -0.47 12.94 0.13
C LYS A 58 -0.84 11.53 0.58
N LEU A 59 -0.08 10.51 0.17
CA LEU A 59 -0.37 9.12 0.45
C LEU A 59 0.79 8.44 1.18
N VAL A 60 0.47 7.66 2.21
CA VAL A 60 1.36 6.72 2.89
C VAL A 60 0.74 5.33 2.84
N GLU A 61 1.28 4.47 1.99
CA GLU A 61 0.93 3.06 1.89
C GLU A 61 1.74 2.30 2.96
N ALA A 62 1.16 2.15 4.16
CA ALA A 62 1.87 1.58 5.32
C ALA A 62 2.32 0.13 5.11
N HIS A 63 1.58 -0.63 4.33
CA HIS A 63 1.89 -2.02 3.99
C HIS A 63 2.48 -2.17 2.57
N GLY A 64 3.01 -1.06 2.00
CA GLY A 64 3.52 -1.05 0.64
C GLY A 64 2.43 -1.21 -0.40
N SER A 65 2.80 -1.58 -1.62
CA SER A 65 1.84 -1.76 -2.73
C SER A 65 2.42 -2.63 -3.85
N PHE A 66 1.56 -2.95 -4.83
CA PHE A 66 1.96 -3.62 -6.07
C PHE A 66 2.56 -2.68 -7.14
N ARG A 67 2.73 -1.40 -6.84
CA ARG A 67 3.18 -0.40 -7.81
C ARG A 67 4.57 -0.72 -8.36
N GLU A 68 5.47 -1.05 -7.45
CA GLU A 68 6.84 -1.46 -7.73
C GLU A 68 7.12 -2.82 -7.13
N SER A 69 8.10 -3.50 -7.70
CA SER A 69 8.51 -4.83 -7.27
C SER A 69 10.00 -4.97 -7.48
N HIS A 70 10.66 -5.70 -6.60
CA HIS A 70 12.11 -5.87 -6.68
C HIS A 70 12.53 -7.33 -6.70
N CYS A 71 13.57 -7.61 -7.48
CA CYS A 71 14.25 -8.90 -7.44
C CYS A 71 14.84 -9.13 -6.04
N LEU A 72 14.59 -10.29 -5.46
CA LEU A 72 15.08 -10.62 -4.12
C LEU A 72 16.61 -10.66 -4.04
N SER A 73 17.28 -11.00 -5.15
CA SER A 73 18.75 -11.13 -5.19
C SER A 73 19.45 -9.86 -5.69
N CYS A 74 19.17 -9.42 -6.92
CA CYS A 74 19.91 -8.33 -7.54
C CYS A 74 19.27 -6.93 -7.39
N LYS A 75 18.13 -6.85 -6.73
CA LYS A 75 17.37 -5.60 -6.47
C LYS A 75 16.91 -4.85 -7.72
N GLU A 76 16.94 -5.47 -8.90
CA GLU A 76 16.34 -4.89 -10.09
C GLU A 76 14.88 -4.59 -9.87
N MET A 77 14.45 -3.41 -10.28
CA MET A 77 13.07 -2.94 -10.16
C MET A 77 12.24 -3.38 -11.36
N PHE A 78 11.00 -3.74 -11.10
CA PHE A 78 10.00 -4.13 -12.09
C PHE A 78 8.69 -3.38 -11.83
N ASP A 79 8.05 -2.94 -12.89
CA ASP A 79 6.78 -2.23 -12.81
C ASP A 79 5.58 -3.17 -12.64
N MET A 80 4.42 -2.58 -12.36
CA MET A 80 3.17 -3.31 -12.19
C MET A 80 2.75 -4.07 -13.46
N LYS A 81 3.10 -3.55 -14.66
CA LYS A 81 2.74 -4.20 -15.93
C LYS A 81 3.49 -5.52 -16.07
N TYR A 82 4.81 -5.51 -15.87
CA TYR A 82 5.62 -6.73 -15.88
C TYR A 82 5.10 -7.75 -14.86
N MET A 83 4.82 -7.29 -13.64
CA MET A 83 4.34 -8.16 -12.57
C MET A 83 2.99 -8.78 -12.89
N LYS A 84 2.07 -8.01 -13.48
CA LYS A 84 0.78 -8.53 -13.93
C LYS A 84 0.97 -9.66 -14.93
N GLU A 85 1.72 -9.41 -16.00
CA GLU A 85 1.99 -10.42 -17.03
C GLU A 85 2.61 -11.68 -16.42
N ALA A 86 3.63 -11.54 -15.57
CA ALA A 86 4.33 -12.67 -14.98
C ALA A 86 3.52 -13.46 -13.92
N ILE A 87 2.68 -12.80 -13.13
CA ILE A 87 1.84 -13.45 -12.11
C ILE A 87 0.70 -14.25 -12.77
N PHE A 88 0.17 -13.77 -13.89
CA PHE A 88 -0.91 -14.45 -14.62
C PHE A 88 -0.41 -15.48 -15.64
N ASP A 89 0.89 -15.51 -15.93
CA ASP A 89 1.51 -16.54 -16.77
C ASP A 89 1.80 -17.82 -15.94
N VAL A 90 0.75 -18.59 -15.70
CA VAL A 90 0.87 -19.84 -14.93
C VAL A 90 1.49 -20.97 -15.74
N GLU A 91 1.35 -20.95 -17.07
CA GLU A 91 1.85 -22.01 -17.95
C GLU A 91 3.37 -22.03 -18.06
N SER A 92 3.99 -20.84 -18.19
CA SER A 92 5.44 -20.74 -18.45
C SER A 92 6.29 -20.67 -17.18
N ASN A 93 5.75 -20.15 -16.05
CA ASN A 93 6.54 -19.89 -14.84
C ASN A 93 5.81 -20.20 -13.52
N ASP A 94 4.75 -21.00 -13.54
CA ASP A 94 3.89 -21.30 -12.37
C ASP A 94 3.25 -20.06 -11.73
N GLY A 95 3.16 -18.93 -12.46
CA GLY A 95 2.70 -17.65 -11.95
C GLY A 95 3.65 -17.03 -10.91
N ILE A 96 4.93 -17.45 -10.89
CA ILE A 96 5.96 -16.91 -9.99
C ILE A 96 6.92 -16.04 -10.78
N PRO A 97 6.85 -14.70 -10.65
CA PRO A 97 7.68 -13.77 -11.40
C PRO A 97 9.18 -13.99 -11.20
N LYS A 98 9.91 -14.08 -12.29
CA LYS A 98 11.36 -14.29 -12.31
C LYS A 98 12.11 -13.10 -12.89
N CYS A 99 13.19 -12.72 -12.24
CA CYS A 99 14.08 -11.68 -12.73
C CYS A 99 14.69 -12.06 -14.08
N ASN A 100 14.63 -11.18 -15.06
CA ASN A 100 15.21 -11.37 -16.37
C ASN A 100 16.74 -11.36 -16.37
N LYS A 101 17.38 -10.74 -15.33
CA LYS A 101 18.84 -10.69 -15.19
C LYS A 101 19.43 -11.89 -14.46
N CYS A 102 18.88 -12.29 -13.31
CA CYS A 102 19.49 -13.31 -12.45
C CYS A 102 18.59 -14.51 -12.16
N ARG A 103 17.39 -14.57 -12.73
CA ARG A 103 16.40 -15.65 -12.60
C ARG A 103 15.86 -15.88 -11.17
N SER A 104 16.23 -15.04 -10.22
CA SER A 104 15.68 -15.08 -8.86
C SER A 104 14.24 -14.57 -8.83
N ASN A 105 13.50 -14.88 -7.76
CA ASN A 105 12.11 -14.43 -7.60
C ASN A 105 12.06 -12.90 -7.47
N ILE A 106 11.00 -12.30 -8.02
CA ILE A 106 10.68 -10.89 -7.85
C ILE A 106 9.57 -10.82 -6.80
N LYS A 107 9.65 -9.90 -5.86
CA LYS A 107 8.62 -9.67 -4.84
C LYS A 107 8.06 -8.26 -5.02
N PRO A 108 6.72 -8.07 -5.04
CA PRO A 108 6.11 -6.76 -4.90
C PRO A 108 6.56 -6.08 -3.61
N ASP A 109 6.63 -4.76 -3.60
CA ASP A 109 7.02 -3.98 -2.43
C ASP A 109 5.89 -3.92 -1.39
N VAL A 110 5.26 -5.05 -1.17
CA VAL A 110 4.24 -5.29 -0.14
C VAL A 110 4.94 -5.77 1.13
N VAL A 111 4.58 -5.18 2.27
CA VAL A 111 5.09 -5.57 3.58
C VAL A 111 4.41 -6.85 4.03
N LEU A 112 5.19 -7.91 4.24
CA LEU A 112 4.71 -9.18 4.77
C LEU A 112 4.79 -9.18 6.31
N PHE A 113 4.07 -10.11 6.95
CA PHE A 113 4.16 -10.29 8.39
C PHE A 113 5.61 -10.55 8.83
N GLY A 114 6.07 -9.75 9.82
CA GLY A 114 7.45 -9.78 10.32
C GLY A 114 8.42 -8.85 9.57
N GLU A 115 8.00 -8.22 8.47
CA GLU A 115 8.80 -7.19 7.80
C GLU A 115 8.55 -5.81 8.42
N ALA A 116 9.56 -4.93 8.35
CA ALA A 116 9.42 -3.55 8.80
C ALA A 116 8.54 -2.73 7.86
N LEU A 117 7.75 -1.81 8.42
CA LEU A 117 7.02 -0.84 7.63
C LEU A 117 7.98 0.13 6.91
N PRO A 118 7.57 0.70 5.77
CA PRO A 118 8.40 1.63 5.00
C PRO A 118 8.88 2.81 5.84
N GLU A 119 10.11 3.28 5.61
CA GLU A 119 10.68 4.44 6.30
C GLU A 119 9.79 5.69 6.19
N ARG A 120 9.15 5.88 5.03
CA ARG A 120 8.18 6.95 4.77
C ARG A 120 7.04 6.97 5.79
N PHE A 121 6.52 5.80 6.22
CA PHE A 121 5.49 5.72 7.25
C PHE A 121 5.95 6.41 8.54
N TRP A 122 7.14 6.06 9.02
CA TRP A 122 7.68 6.62 10.26
C TRP A 122 8.02 8.10 10.15
N ALA A 123 8.60 8.51 9.02
CA ALA A 123 8.99 9.90 8.76
C ALA A 123 7.76 10.82 8.69
N CYS A 124 6.72 10.41 7.98
CA CYS A 124 5.48 11.19 7.89
C CYS A 124 4.71 11.19 9.21
N MET A 125 4.57 10.04 9.87
CA MET A 125 3.83 9.90 11.13
C MET A 125 4.32 10.88 12.19
N ARG A 126 5.63 11.01 12.39
CA ARG A 126 6.21 11.88 13.43
C ARG A 126 5.80 13.35 13.31
N ARG A 127 5.55 13.81 12.10
CA ARG A 127 5.18 15.20 11.83
C ARG A 127 3.67 15.40 11.70
N ASP A 128 3.03 14.53 10.89
CA ASP A 128 1.65 14.76 10.46
C ASP A 128 0.66 14.64 11.61
N PHE A 129 0.91 13.73 12.56
CA PHE A 129 0.00 13.50 13.70
C PHE A 129 0.13 14.56 14.80
N GLU A 130 1.26 15.25 14.90
CA GLU A 130 1.43 16.39 15.81
C GLU A 130 0.66 17.63 15.34
N GLU A 131 0.50 17.77 14.03
CA GLU A 131 -0.18 18.90 13.38
C GLU A 131 -1.64 18.59 13.03
N CYS A 132 -2.14 17.40 13.35
CA CYS A 132 -3.48 16.93 12.98
C CYS A 132 -4.53 17.53 13.92
N ASP A 133 -5.51 18.22 13.36
CA ASP A 133 -6.67 18.79 14.08
C ASP A 133 -7.95 17.95 13.92
N CYS A 134 -8.05 17.17 12.85
CA CYS A 134 -9.18 16.28 12.59
C CYS A 134 -8.68 14.93 12.04
N LEU A 135 -9.05 13.83 12.69
CA LEU A 135 -8.75 12.48 12.24
C LEU A 135 -10.00 11.74 11.78
N LEU A 136 -10.02 11.33 10.53
CA LEU A 136 -11.06 10.48 9.95
C LEU A 136 -10.53 9.04 9.83
N ILE A 137 -11.32 8.06 10.26
CA ILE A 137 -10.96 6.63 10.23
C ILE A 137 -12.02 5.89 9.41
N PHE A 138 -11.58 5.20 8.35
CA PHE A 138 -12.45 4.50 7.41
C PHE A 138 -12.08 3.02 7.31
N GLY A 139 -13.07 2.13 7.38
CA GLY A 139 -12.98 0.73 6.97
C GLY A 139 -11.91 -0.12 7.67
N THR A 140 -11.43 0.28 8.84
CA THR A 140 -10.41 -0.48 9.59
C THR A 140 -10.84 -0.74 11.02
N SER A 141 -10.58 -1.96 11.49
CA SER A 141 -10.75 -2.33 12.91
C SER A 141 -9.62 -1.84 13.80
N LEU A 142 -8.54 -1.28 13.22
CA LEU A 142 -7.31 -0.91 13.92
C LEU A 142 -6.71 -2.05 14.75
N ALA A 143 -6.82 -3.30 14.28
CA ALA A 143 -6.31 -4.47 14.99
C ALA A 143 -4.81 -4.71 14.78
N VAL A 144 -4.21 -4.18 13.70
CA VAL A 144 -2.84 -4.49 13.29
C VAL A 144 -1.85 -3.42 13.77
N SER A 145 -0.85 -3.86 14.55
CA SER A 145 0.25 -3.01 15.02
C SER A 145 1.33 -2.86 13.92
N PRO A 146 2.00 -1.71 13.82
CA PRO A 146 1.91 -0.50 14.67
C PRO A 146 0.85 0.51 14.18
N PHE A 147 0.12 0.23 13.10
CA PHE A 147 -0.86 1.15 12.51
C PHE A 147 -1.98 1.52 13.51
N ASN A 148 -2.40 0.57 14.35
CA ASN A 148 -3.42 0.76 15.38
C ASN A 148 -3.09 1.83 16.43
N ALA A 149 -1.81 2.19 16.58
CA ALA A 149 -1.38 3.22 17.52
C ALA A 149 -1.51 4.65 16.95
N LEU A 150 -1.79 4.81 15.66
CA LEU A 150 -1.88 6.13 15.02
C LEU A 150 -2.91 7.06 15.67
N PRO A 151 -4.14 6.63 15.99
CA PRO A 151 -5.13 7.51 16.64
C PRO A 151 -4.66 8.07 17.99
N CYS A 152 -3.81 7.35 18.71
CA CYS A 152 -3.27 7.80 19.99
C CYS A 152 -2.16 8.85 19.84
N LYS A 153 -1.65 9.07 18.62
CA LYS A 153 -0.61 10.07 18.36
C LYS A 153 -1.14 11.48 18.14
N VAL A 154 -2.44 11.64 17.97
CA VAL A 154 -3.07 12.96 17.77
C VAL A 154 -3.27 13.61 19.14
N PRO A 155 -2.65 14.79 19.41
CA PRO A 155 -2.59 15.38 20.74
C PRO A 155 -3.94 15.86 21.28
N LYS A 156 -4.77 16.44 20.42
CA LYS A 156 -6.13 16.89 20.72
C LYS A 156 -6.99 16.72 19.48
N VAL A 157 -7.83 15.69 19.49
CA VAL A 157 -8.82 15.50 18.42
C VAL A 157 -10.15 16.05 18.92
N GLU A 158 -10.60 17.13 18.34
CA GLU A 158 -11.95 17.64 18.58
C GLU A 158 -13.01 16.72 17.96
N LEU A 159 -12.63 15.97 16.88
CA LEU A 159 -13.54 15.07 16.18
C LEU A 159 -12.82 13.81 15.69
N ARG A 160 -13.32 12.63 16.10
CA ARG A 160 -12.96 11.32 15.54
C ARG A 160 -14.20 10.73 14.89
N PHE A 161 -14.15 10.50 13.59
CA PHE A 161 -15.22 9.81 12.85
C PHE A 161 -14.77 8.39 12.52
N TYR A 162 -15.58 7.40 12.90
CA TYR A 162 -15.44 6.00 12.49
C TYR A 162 -16.53 5.72 11.44
N LEU A 163 -16.13 5.50 10.20
CA LEU A 163 -17.03 5.28 9.06
C LEU A 163 -16.78 3.92 8.44
#